data_01a746e43c209a82be26df01d7bd6a9f
#
_entry.id   01a746e43c209a82be26df01d7bd6a9f
#
_cell.length_a   1.000
_cell.length_b   1.000
_cell.length_c   1.000
_cell.angle_alpha   90.00
_cell.angle_beta   90.00
_cell.angle_gamma   90.00
#
_symmetry.space_group_name_H-M   'P 1'
#
loop_
_entity.id
_entity.type
_entity.pdbx_description
1 polymer ?
#
loop_
_entity_poly.entity_id
_entity_poly.type
_entity_poly.pdbx_seq_one_letter_code
_entity_poly.pdbx_strand_id
1 'polypeptide(L)'
;MKFKLKDPGSAITHGIALLLAAVGAVPLIIKAARSYDVLHIVALGIFILTMVLLYAASTIYHSVDSTEKVNRRLRKMDHMMIFVMIAGSYTPVCLIVLHNRIGYILCALVWSIAVLGIILKGCWITCPKWLSSVLYIAMGWLCVLAFVPIFHALPRAGFDWLLAGGIIYTIGGVIYALKVPLFNSRHKNFGSHEIFHIFVMLGSACHFIVMYFFVAPLPV
;
A
#
# COMPACT_ATOMS: atom_id res chain seq x y z
N MET A 1 0.05 -14.98 -31.85
CA MET A 1 0.76 -15.08 -30.57
C MET A 1 -0.28 -15.22 -29.45
N LYS A 2 -0.33 -16.34 -28.70
CA LYS A 2 -1.20 -16.43 -27.52
C LYS A 2 -0.51 -15.65 -26.38
N PHE A 3 -1.11 -14.55 -25.97
CA PHE A 3 -0.62 -13.78 -24.82
C PHE A 3 -0.80 -14.64 -23.57
N LYS A 4 0.30 -15.13 -22.99
CA LYS A 4 0.28 -15.95 -21.78
C LYS A 4 0.78 -15.09 -20.62
N LEU A 5 -0.11 -14.83 -19.64
CA LEU A 5 0.28 -14.17 -18.41
C LEU A 5 1.29 -15.04 -17.65
N LYS A 6 2.29 -14.40 -17.06
CA LYS A 6 3.31 -15.07 -16.25
C LYS A 6 2.69 -15.72 -15.01
N ASP A 7 1.98 -14.92 -14.19
CA ASP A 7 1.31 -15.34 -12.96
C ASP A 7 -0.16 -14.85 -13.01
N PRO A 8 -1.10 -15.60 -13.65
CA PRO A 8 -2.45 -15.11 -13.96
C PRO A 8 -3.25 -14.64 -12.74
N GLY A 9 -3.22 -15.39 -11.63
CA GLY A 9 -3.94 -15.04 -10.40
C GLY A 9 -3.48 -13.71 -9.82
N SER A 10 -2.17 -13.51 -9.72
CA SER A 10 -1.57 -12.29 -9.21
C SER A 10 -1.79 -11.09 -10.15
N ALA A 11 -1.68 -11.31 -11.48
CA ALA A 11 -1.91 -10.27 -12.48
C ALA A 11 -3.35 -9.77 -12.48
N ILE A 12 -4.34 -10.70 -12.38
CA ILE A 12 -5.76 -10.36 -12.38
C ILE A 12 -6.15 -9.64 -11.09
N THR A 13 -5.75 -10.14 -9.92
CA THR A 13 -6.09 -9.52 -8.63
C THR A 13 -5.61 -8.07 -8.56
N HIS A 14 -4.33 -7.83 -8.80
CA HIS A 14 -3.78 -6.47 -8.79
C HIS A 14 -4.20 -5.62 -9.99
N GLY A 15 -4.51 -6.23 -11.14
CA GLY A 15 -5.13 -5.53 -12.27
C GLY A 15 -6.51 -4.96 -11.94
N ILE A 16 -7.34 -5.73 -11.23
CA ILE A 16 -8.63 -5.24 -10.70
C ILE A 16 -8.40 -4.11 -9.70
N ALA A 17 -7.43 -4.27 -8.77
CA ALA A 17 -7.10 -3.24 -7.81
C ALA A 17 -6.59 -1.94 -8.47
N LEU A 18 -5.80 -2.05 -9.52
CA LEU A 18 -5.35 -0.90 -10.33
C LEU A 18 -6.53 -0.13 -10.92
N LEU A 19 -7.48 -0.84 -11.53
CA LEU A 19 -8.67 -0.21 -12.09
C LEU A 19 -9.52 0.47 -11.01
N LEU A 20 -9.74 -0.19 -9.88
CA LEU A 20 -10.49 0.38 -8.75
C LEU A 20 -9.78 1.61 -8.17
N ALA A 21 -8.45 1.58 -8.01
CA ALA A 21 -7.68 2.71 -7.52
C ALA A 21 -7.72 3.90 -8.51
N ALA A 22 -7.60 3.63 -9.82
CA ALA A 22 -7.67 4.66 -10.85
C ALA A 22 -9.07 5.32 -10.91
N VAL A 23 -10.13 4.52 -10.84
CA VAL A 23 -11.51 5.04 -10.78
C VAL A 23 -11.75 5.81 -9.48
N GLY A 24 -11.29 5.28 -8.34
CA GLY A 24 -11.41 5.93 -7.03
C GLY A 24 -10.59 7.23 -6.91
N ALA A 25 -9.54 7.39 -7.70
CA ALA A 25 -8.73 8.61 -7.71
C ALA A 25 -9.55 9.84 -8.09
N VAL A 26 -10.45 9.71 -9.05
CA VAL A 26 -11.26 10.83 -9.54
C VAL A 26 -12.12 11.45 -8.43
N PRO A 27 -13.04 10.72 -7.76
CA PRO A 27 -13.86 11.28 -6.71
C PRO A 27 -13.03 11.73 -5.48
N LEU A 28 -11.91 11.08 -5.17
CA LEU A 28 -11.05 11.48 -4.07
C LEU A 28 -10.40 12.84 -4.33
N ILE A 29 -9.84 13.06 -5.52
CA ILE A 29 -9.20 14.33 -5.87
C ILE A 29 -10.23 15.45 -6.02
N ILE A 30 -11.40 15.17 -6.60
CA ILE A 30 -12.51 16.16 -6.65
C ILE A 30 -12.90 16.57 -5.23
N LYS A 31 -13.00 15.61 -4.29
CA LYS A 31 -13.35 15.92 -2.90
C LYS A 31 -12.25 16.70 -2.20
N ALA A 32 -10.98 16.35 -2.41
CA ALA A 32 -9.83 17.10 -1.91
C ALA A 32 -9.79 18.54 -2.44
N ALA A 33 -10.10 18.73 -3.72
CA ALA A 33 -10.13 20.07 -4.33
C ALA A 33 -11.25 20.98 -3.78
N ARG A 34 -12.32 20.40 -3.23
CA ARG A 34 -13.42 21.16 -2.61
C ARG A 34 -13.07 21.72 -1.24
N SER A 35 -12.00 21.28 -0.60
CA SER A 35 -11.50 21.87 0.66
C SER A 35 -10.86 23.24 0.46
N TYR A 36 -10.59 23.65 -0.78
CA TYR A 36 -9.84 24.86 -1.15
C TYR A 36 -8.43 24.94 -0.56
N ASP A 37 -7.92 23.83 -0.04
CA ASP A 37 -6.58 23.72 0.55
C ASP A 37 -5.67 22.85 -0.32
N VAL A 38 -4.56 23.42 -0.75
CA VAL A 38 -3.54 22.74 -1.56
C VAL A 38 -2.96 21.51 -0.83
N LEU A 39 -2.89 21.58 0.50
CA LEU A 39 -2.35 20.46 1.31
C LEU A 39 -3.20 19.20 1.17
N HIS A 40 -4.54 19.33 1.12
CA HIS A 40 -5.44 18.20 0.88
C HIS A 40 -5.20 17.56 -0.49
N ILE A 41 -5.10 18.38 -1.54
CA ILE A 41 -4.85 17.89 -2.91
C ILE A 41 -3.52 17.15 -2.97
N VAL A 42 -2.47 17.73 -2.40
CA VAL A 42 -1.12 17.13 -2.40
C VAL A 42 -1.08 15.85 -1.59
N ALA A 43 -1.56 15.88 -0.35
CA ALA A 43 -1.47 14.72 0.55
C ALA A 43 -2.33 13.54 0.06
N LEU A 44 -3.60 13.78 -0.32
CA LEU A 44 -4.48 12.75 -0.86
C LEU A 44 -4.07 12.34 -2.28
N GLY A 45 -3.47 13.25 -3.06
CA GLY A 45 -2.87 12.96 -4.36
C GLY A 45 -1.69 11.99 -4.23
N ILE A 46 -0.79 12.21 -3.27
CA ILE A 46 0.33 11.28 -2.97
C ILE A 46 -0.23 9.90 -2.57
N PHE A 47 -1.22 9.85 -1.68
CA PHE A 47 -1.85 8.60 -1.27
C PHE A 47 -2.36 7.79 -2.46
N ILE A 48 -3.22 8.38 -3.28
CA ILE A 48 -3.84 7.62 -4.39
C ILE A 48 -2.84 7.32 -5.51
N LEU A 49 -1.90 8.23 -5.79
CA LEU A 49 -0.84 8.00 -6.77
C LEU A 49 0.04 6.82 -6.38
N THR A 50 0.47 6.73 -5.12
CA THR A 50 1.31 5.62 -4.64
C THR A 50 0.56 4.29 -4.68
N MET A 51 -0.75 4.28 -4.44
CA MET A 51 -1.61 3.11 -4.59
C MET A 51 -1.70 2.65 -6.05
N VAL A 52 -1.94 3.57 -6.98
CA VAL A 52 -1.97 3.27 -8.42
C VAL A 52 -0.61 2.75 -8.90
N LEU A 53 0.49 3.36 -8.47
CA LEU A 53 1.85 2.94 -8.83
C LEU A 53 2.18 1.53 -8.31
N LEU A 54 1.78 1.19 -7.07
CA LEU A 54 1.95 -0.16 -6.55
C LEU A 54 1.21 -1.18 -7.41
N TYR A 55 -0.09 -0.97 -7.65
CA TYR A 55 -0.88 -1.92 -8.39
C TYR A 55 -0.47 -2.01 -9.86
N ALA A 56 -0.04 -0.91 -10.48
CA ALA A 56 0.51 -0.92 -11.85
C ALA A 56 1.82 -1.72 -11.92
N ALA A 57 2.77 -1.46 -11.01
CA ALA A 57 4.04 -2.17 -10.97
C ALA A 57 3.85 -3.69 -10.78
N SER A 58 2.95 -4.06 -9.85
CA SER A 58 2.64 -5.46 -9.57
C SER A 58 1.92 -6.14 -10.74
N THR A 59 0.91 -5.50 -11.31
CA THR A 59 0.22 -6.02 -12.49
C THR A 59 1.18 -6.27 -13.65
N ILE A 60 2.07 -5.30 -13.94
CA ILE A 60 3.07 -5.45 -15.00
C ILE A 60 4.03 -6.61 -14.69
N TYR A 61 4.55 -6.68 -13.46
CA TYR A 61 5.48 -7.75 -13.07
C TYR A 61 4.88 -9.15 -13.21
N HIS A 62 3.60 -9.33 -12.84
CA HIS A 62 2.91 -10.62 -12.93
C HIS A 62 2.32 -10.92 -14.30
N SER A 63 2.19 -9.91 -15.16
CA SER A 63 1.70 -10.11 -16.54
C SER A 63 2.81 -10.43 -17.53
N VAL A 64 4.00 -9.84 -17.36
CA VAL A 64 5.09 -9.91 -18.33
C VAL A 64 6.03 -11.06 -18.02
N ASP A 65 6.20 -11.97 -18.97
CA ASP A 65 7.29 -12.94 -18.99
C ASP A 65 8.27 -12.58 -20.10
N SER A 66 9.50 -12.27 -19.71
CA SER A 66 10.55 -11.78 -20.62
C SER A 66 11.92 -12.35 -20.22
N THR A 67 12.99 -11.68 -20.60
CA THR A 67 14.33 -12.08 -20.21
C THR A 67 14.53 -12.02 -18.69
N GLU A 68 15.43 -12.83 -18.15
CA GLU A 68 15.73 -12.86 -16.71
C GLU A 68 16.07 -11.46 -16.17
N LYS A 69 16.83 -10.68 -16.95
CA LYS A 69 17.20 -9.30 -16.60
C LYS A 69 15.97 -8.38 -16.46
N VAL A 70 15.01 -8.49 -17.39
CA VAL A 70 13.76 -7.71 -17.36
C VAL A 70 12.89 -8.16 -16.19
N ASN A 71 12.66 -9.46 -16.04
CA ASN A 71 11.87 -10.03 -14.95
C ASN A 71 12.43 -9.63 -13.57
N ARG A 72 13.76 -9.61 -13.41
CA ARG A 72 14.41 -9.15 -12.18
C ARG A 72 14.19 -7.65 -11.91
N ARG A 73 14.21 -6.80 -12.94
CA ARG A 73 13.92 -5.36 -12.80
C ARG A 73 12.46 -5.11 -12.41
N LEU A 74 11.52 -5.79 -13.06
CA LEU A 74 10.09 -5.68 -12.74
C LEU A 74 9.81 -6.12 -11.30
N ARG A 75 10.42 -7.24 -10.87
CA ARG A 75 10.33 -7.70 -9.48
C ARG A 75 10.87 -6.69 -8.47
N LYS A 76 12.00 -6.01 -8.79
CA LYS A 76 12.53 -4.94 -7.92
C LYS A 76 11.52 -3.82 -7.79
N MET A 77 10.97 -3.35 -8.92
CA MET A 77 10.01 -2.26 -8.96
C MET A 77 8.75 -2.59 -8.14
N ASP A 78 8.16 -3.77 -8.34
CA ASP A 78 7.02 -4.26 -7.58
C ASP A 78 7.27 -4.20 -6.06
N HIS A 79 8.40 -4.73 -5.58
CA HIS A 79 8.71 -4.75 -4.15
C HIS A 79 9.09 -3.38 -3.58
N MET A 80 9.68 -2.49 -4.39
CA MET A 80 9.97 -1.11 -3.99
C MET A 80 8.69 -0.30 -3.80
N MET A 81 7.69 -0.51 -4.65
CA MET A 81 6.42 0.21 -4.58
C MET A 81 5.63 -0.09 -3.31
N ILE A 82 5.88 -1.21 -2.64
CA ILE A 82 5.27 -1.49 -1.32
C ILE A 82 5.71 -0.44 -0.29
N PHE A 83 7.01 -0.12 -0.21
CA PHE A 83 7.51 0.93 0.67
C PHE A 83 6.92 2.29 0.34
N VAL A 84 6.83 2.60 -0.95
CA VAL A 84 6.27 3.86 -1.44
C VAL A 84 4.79 3.98 -1.07
N MET A 85 4.00 2.90 -1.24
CA MET A 85 2.60 2.90 -0.87
C MET A 85 2.39 3.03 0.64
N ILE A 86 3.19 2.34 1.47
CA ILE A 86 3.10 2.51 2.92
C ILE A 86 3.36 3.98 3.29
N ALA A 87 4.43 4.60 2.78
CA ALA A 87 4.72 6.02 3.04
C ALA A 87 3.62 6.95 2.51
N GLY A 88 3.10 6.66 1.32
CA GLY A 88 1.97 7.40 0.74
C GLY A 88 0.71 7.35 1.59
N SER A 89 0.41 6.19 2.21
CA SER A 89 -0.75 6.05 3.09
C SER A 89 -0.61 6.82 4.41
N TYR A 90 0.61 7.04 4.90
CA TYR A 90 0.89 7.90 6.06
C TYR A 90 0.74 9.38 5.76
N THR A 91 1.01 9.80 4.53
CA THR A 91 1.11 11.21 4.16
C THR A 91 -0.15 12.02 4.55
N PRO A 92 -1.39 11.62 4.22
CA PRO A 92 -2.58 12.37 4.64
C PRO A 92 -2.81 12.33 6.16
N VAL A 93 -2.53 11.20 6.82
CA VAL A 93 -2.66 11.08 8.28
C VAL A 93 -1.69 12.04 8.98
N CYS A 94 -0.46 12.13 8.50
CA CYS A 94 0.56 12.99 9.08
C CYS A 94 0.30 14.48 8.80
N LEU A 95 -0.09 14.82 7.57
CA LEU A 95 -0.17 16.22 7.13
C LEU A 95 -1.54 16.85 7.34
N ILE A 96 -2.63 16.06 7.34
CA ILE A 96 -4.00 16.57 7.51
C ILE A 96 -4.51 16.22 8.91
N VAL A 97 -4.52 14.92 9.29
CA VAL A 97 -5.11 14.49 10.56
C VAL A 97 -4.32 15.01 11.76
N LEU A 98 -3.01 14.85 11.75
CA LEU A 98 -2.16 15.32 12.85
C LEU A 98 -1.82 16.80 12.71
N HIS A 99 -1.51 17.27 11.51
CA HIS A 99 -1.16 18.68 11.17
C HIS A 99 -0.35 19.42 12.25
N ASN A 100 0.66 18.74 12.79
CA ASN A 100 1.50 19.25 13.88
C ASN A 100 2.91 18.67 13.80
N ARG A 101 3.79 19.09 14.74
CA ARG A 101 5.20 18.64 14.78
C ARG A 101 5.34 17.11 14.81
N ILE A 102 4.46 16.39 15.52
CA ILE A 102 4.50 14.92 15.60
C ILE A 102 4.21 14.32 14.22
N GLY A 103 3.17 14.84 13.53
CA GLY A 103 2.83 14.41 12.16
C GLY A 103 3.97 14.65 11.18
N TYR A 104 4.60 15.82 11.20
CA TYR A 104 5.71 16.14 10.29
C TYR A 104 6.93 15.25 10.54
N ILE A 105 7.29 15.01 11.82
CA ILE A 105 8.39 14.09 12.16
C ILE A 105 8.08 12.66 11.73
N LEU A 106 6.86 12.17 11.99
CA LEU A 106 6.43 10.84 11.58
C LEU A 106 6.44 10.69 10.05
N CYS A 107 5.96 11.70 9.32
CA CYS A 107 6.00 11.70 7.86
C CYS A 107 7.44 11.60 7.33
N ALA A 108 8.34 12.44 7.85
CA ALA A 108 9.76 12.42 7.47
C ALA A 108 10.41 11.07 7.79
N LEU A 109 10.13 10.50 8.95
CA LEU A 109 10.64 9.18 9.36
C LEU A 109 10.18 8.08 8.42
N VAL A 110 8.89 8.01 8.13
CA VAL A 110 8.31 6.97 7.26
C VAL A 110 8.84 7.07 5.84
N TRP A 111 8.94 8.28 5.26
CA TRP A 111 9.54 8.46 3.94
C TRP A 111 11.04 8.14 3.91
N SER A 112 11.78 8.46 4.98
CA SER A 112 13.19 8.08 5.11
C SER A 112 13.36 6.55 5.11
N ILE A 113 12.53 5.84 5.87
CA ILE A 113 12.53 4.37 5.88
C ILE A 113 12.10 3.81 4.51
N ALA A 114 11.17 4.44 3.81
CA ALA A 114 10.79 4.04 2.45
C ALA A 114 11.97 4.14 1.49
N VAL A 115 12.73 5.23 1.52
CA VAL A 115 13.95 5.40 0.70
C VAL A 115 14.98 4.32 1.01
N LEU A 116 15.24 4.03 2.28
CA LEU A 116 16.15 2.95 2.70
C LEU A 116 15.65 1.57 2.21
N GLY A 117 14.36 1.32 2.29
CA GLY A 117 13.73 0.09 1.79
C GLY A 117 13.84 -0.06 0.27
N ILE A 118 13.69 1.04 -0.47
CA ILE A 118 13.90 1.08 -1.93
C ILE A 118 15.35 0.74 -2.27
N ILE A 119 16.32 1.35 -1.58
CA ILE A 119 17.74 1.05 -1.76
C ILE A 119 18.03 -0.42 -1.45
N LEU A 120 17.51 -0.92 -0.31
CA LEU A 120 17.66 -2.33 0.07
C LEU A 120 17.16 -3.28 -1.04
N LYS A 121 15.94 -3.04 -1.57
CA LYS A 121 15.37 -3.87 -2.64
C LYS A 121 16.10 -3.68 -3.97
N GLY A 122 16.59 -2.50 -4.24
CA GLY A 122 17.43 -2.22 -5.40
C GLY A 122 18.73 -3.05 -5.39
N CYS A 123 19.37 -3.14 -4.23
CA CYS A 123 20.63 -3.85 -4.06
C CYS A 123 20.42 -5.37 -3.80
N TRP A 124 19.43 -5.73 -2.98
CA TRP A 124 19.23 -7.11 -2.51
C TRP A 124 17.79 -7.61 -2.70
N ILE A 125 17.38 -7.82 -3.97
CA ILE A 125 16.03 -8.31 -4.30
C ILE A 125 15.76 -9.75 -3.83
N THR A 126 16.81 -10.54 -3.66
CA THR A 126 16.73 -11.94 -3.23
C THR A 126 16.68 -12.12 -1.71
N CYS A 127 16.59 -11.04 -0.94
CA CYS A 127 16.49 -11.14 0.51
C CYS A 127 15.30 -12.03 0.93
N PRO A 128 15.40 -12.73 2.08
CA PRO A 128 14.36 -13.64 2.55
C PRO A 128 12.99 -12.96 2.63
N LYS A 129 11.92 -13.68 2.26
CA LYS A 129 10.54 -13.14 2.26
C LYS A 129 10.12 -12.67 3.65
N TRP A 130 10.48 -13.43 4.71
CA TRP A 130 10.17 -13.07 6.08
C TRP A 130 10.79 -11.72 6.48
N LEU A 131 12.04 -11.45 6.08
CA LEU A 131 12.69 -10.15 6.35
C LEU A 131 11.95 -8.99 5.67
N SER A 132 11.55 -9.19 4.42
CA SER A 132 10.76 -8.19 3.69
C SER A 132 9.43 -7.92 4.38
N SER A 133 8.71 -8.97 4.80
CA SER A 133 7.43 -8.86 5.50
C SER A 133 7.58 -8.16 6.84
N VAL A 134 8.61 -8.51 7.62
CA VAL A 134 8.91 -7.83 8.89
C VAL A 134 9.14 -6.34 8.69
N LEU A 135 9.93 -5.95 7.66
CA LEU A 135 10.18 -4.53 7.36
C LEU A 135 8.90 -3.80 6.96
N TYR A 136 8.05 -4.39 6.11
CA TYR A 136 6.78 -3.79 5.71
C TYR A 136 5.82 -3.64 6.90
N ILE A 137 5.68 -4.70 7.71
CA ILE A 137 4.82 -4.69 8.89
C ILE A 137 5.33 -3.67 9.92
N ALA A 138 6.62 -3.68 10.23
CA ALA A 138 7.22 -2.73 11.17
C ALA A 138 7.01 -1.27 10.72
N MET A 139 7.23 -0.99 9.42
CA MET A 139 6.97 0.33 8.85
C MET A 139 5.49 0.69 8.94
N GLY A 140 4.58 -0.25 8.65
CA GLY A 140 3.14 -0.03 8.76
C GLY A 140 2.67 0.28 10.19
N TRP A 141 3.34 -0.26 11.22
CA TRP A 141 3.01 -0.04 12.64
C TRP A 141 3.72 1.13 13.29
N LEU A 142 4.51 1.92 12.55
CA LEU A 142 5.09 3.17 13.10
C LEU A 142 4.02 4.17 13.59
N CYS A 143 2.77 4.04 13.13
CA CYS A 143 1.64 4.83 13.63
C CYS A 143 1.42 4.67 15.14
N VAL A 144 1.91 3.61 15.77
CA VAL A 144 1.88 3.42 17.23
C VAL A 144 2.58 4.55 17.96
N LEU A 145 3.61 5.17 17.37
CA LEU A 145 4.29 6.33 17.93
C LEU A 145 3.39 7.58 18.05
N ALA A 146 2.32 7.63 17.26
CA ALA A 146 1.33 8.70 17.27
C ALA A 146 -0.10 8.17 17.50
N PHE A 147 -0.26 6.97 18.09
CA PHE A 147 -1.54 6.30 18.23
C PHE A 147 -2.58 7.15 18.96
N VAL A 148 -2.22 7.69 20.12
CA VAL A 148 -3.12 8.54 20.94
C VAL A 148 -3.51 9.82 20.21
N PRO A 149 -2.57 10.60 19.62
CA PRO A 149 -2.92 11.75 18.79
C PRO A 149 -3.86 11.40 17.62
N ILE A 150 -3.60 10.32 16.89
CA ILE A 150 -4.45 9.90 15.76
C ILE A 150 -5.85 9.52 16.25
N PHE A 151 -5.94 8.78 17.37
CA PHE A 151 -7.22 8.38 17.99
C PHE A 151 -8.09 9.58 18.36
N HIS A 152 -7.50 10.65 18.87
CA HIS A 152 -8.24 11.87 19.25
C HIS A 152 -8.56 12.78 18.07
N ALA A 153 -7.75 12.74 16.99
CA ALA A 153 -7.94 13.61 15.84
C ALA A 153 -8.95 13.06 14.81
N LEU A 154 -9.12 11.73 14.75
CA LEU A 154 -10.10 11.10 13.85
C LEU A 154 -11.42 10.81 14.56
N PRO A 155 -12.57 10.91 13.85
CA PRO A 155 -13.80 10.32 14.32
C PRO A 155 -13.62 8.82 14.59
N ARG A 156 -14.29 8.29 15.60
CA ARG A 156 -14.13 6.88 16.02
C ARG A 156 -14.22 5.90 14.85
N ALA A 157 -15.21 6.04 13.99
CA ALA A 157 -15.36 5.17 12.82
C ALA A 157 -14.16 5.27 11.84
N GLY A 158 -13.60 6.46 11.66
CA GLY A 158 -12.41 6.66 10.84
C GLY A 158 -11.18 5.94 11.42
N PHE A 159 -10.99 6.04 12.73
CA PHE A 159 -9.94 5.33 13.43
C PHE A 159 -10.11 3.80 13.36
N ASP A 160 -11.34 3.30 13.54
CA ASP A 160 -11.64 1.87 13.48
C ASP A 160 -11.37 1.30 12.07
N TRP A 161 -11.71 2.02 10.99
CA TRP A 161 -11.35 1.65 9.63
C TRP A 161 -9.82 1.68 9.38
N LEU A 162 -9.12 2.67 9.93
CA LEU A 162 -7.66 2.77 9.83
C LEU A 162 -6.99 1.56 10.49
N LEU A 163 -7.43 1.23 11.72
CA LEU A 163 -6.93 0.08 12.48
C LEU A 163 -7.26 -1.24 11.77
N ALA A 164 -8.49 -1.40 11.28
CA ALA A 164 -8.90 -2.59 10.52
C ALA A 164 -8.02 -2.81 9.30
N GLY A 165 -7.72 -1.75 8.53
CA GLY A 165 -6.80 -1.80 7.39
C GLY A 165 -5.40 -2.26 7.79
N GLY A 166 -4.83 -1.74 8.87
CA GLY A 166 -3.53 -2.14 9.39
C GLY A 166 -3.49 -3.61 9.83
N ILE A 167 -4.55 -4.09 10.50
CA ILE A 167 -4.68 -5.51 10.89
C ILE A 167 -4.77 -6.40 9.65
N ILE A 168 -5.59 -6.05 8.67
CA ILE A 168 -5.75 -6.79 7.41
C ILE A 168 -4.41 -6.89 6.67
N TYR A 169 -3.66 -5.80 6.52
CA TYR A 169 -2.32 -5.82 5.94
C TYR A 169 -1.37 -6.73 6.70
N THR A 170 -1.43 -6.70 8.05
CA THR A 170 -0.59 -7.54 8.91
C THR A 170 -0.87 -9.02 8.70
N ILE A 171 -2.14 -9.42 8.69
CA ILE A 171 -2.54 -10.82 8.43
C ILE A 171 -2.01 -11.26 7.06
N GLY A 172 -2.20 -10.46 6.02
CA GLY A 172 -1.68 -10.75 4.69
C GLY A 172 -0.15 -10.91 4.67
N GLY A 173 0.56 -9.98 5.32
CA GLY A 173 2.02 -10.02 5.44
C GLY A 173 2.54 -11.26 6.18
N VAL A 174 1.84 -11.70 7.24
CA VAL A 174 2.17 -12.92 7.98
C VAL A 174 1.93 -14.17 7.13
N ILE A 175 0.79 -14.27 6.42
CA ILE A 175 0.49 -15.38 5.50
C ILE A 175 1.60 -15.48 4.43
N TYR A 176 2.03 -14.35 3.87
CA TYR A 176 3.10 -14.31 2.87
C TYR A 176 4.46 -14.72 3.45
N ALA A 177 4.81 -14.27 4.67
CA ALA A 177 6.06 -14.57 5.33
C ALA A 177 6.20 -16.07 5.67
N LEU A 178 5.13 -16.63 6.22
CA LEU A 178 5.09 -18.04 6.67
C LEU A 178 4.91 -19.03 5.52
N LYS A 179 4.61 -18.56 4.29
CA LYS A 179 4.33 -19.41 3.13
C LYS A 179 3.25 -20.47 3.43
N VAL A 180 2.22 -20.09 4.19
CA VAL A 180 1.19 -21.02 4.64
C VAL A 180 0.58 -21.74 3.42
N PRO A 181 0.61 -23.09 3.36
CA PRO A 181 0.23 -23.85 2.16
C PRO A 181 -1.28 -24.01 2.03
N LEU A 182 -2.06 -22.95 2.33
CA LEU A 182 -3.53 -23.02 2.46
C LEU A 182 -4.24 -23.48 1.17
N PHE A 183 -3.65 -23.22 -0.02
CA PHE A 183 -4.29 -23.56 -1.30
C PHE A 183 -3.30 -24.08 -2.37
N ASN A 184 -1.99 -24.02 -2.13
CA ASN A 184 -0.97 -24.34 -3.15
C ASN A 184 -1.03 -25.79 -3.66
N SER A 185 -1.60 -26.72 -2.88
CA SER A 185 -1.74 -28.12 -3.26
C SER A 185 -2.96 -28.41 -4.14
N ARG A 186 -3.96 -27.53 -4.14
CA ARG A 186 -5.24 -27.73 -4.86
C ARG A 186 -5.40 -26.84 -6.10
N HIS A 187 -4.72 -25.70 -6.17
CA HIS A 187 -4.90 -24.73 -7.25
C HIS A 187 -3.55 -24.23 -7.81
N LYS A 188 -3.26 -24.58 -9.05
CA LYS A 188 -1.99 -24.25 -9.73
C LYS A 188 -1.71 -22.75 -9.84
N ASN A 189 -2.76 -21.93 -9.90
CA ASN A 189 -2.68 -20.47 -10.15
C ASN A 189 -3.22 -19.63 -8.99
N PHE A 190 -3.47 -20.21 -7.81
CA PHE A 190 -4.00 -19.51 -6.67
C PHE A 190 -3.44 -20.09 -5.36
N GLY A 191 -2.55 -19.35 -4.72
CA GLY A 191 -1.87 -19.79 -3.51
C GLY A 191 -1.73 -18.68 -2.46
N SER A 192 -0.79 -18.85 -1.53
CA SER A 192 -0.53 -17.87 -0.46
C SER A 192 -0.14 -16.48 -0.98
N HIS A 193 0.39 -16.38 -2.19
CA HIS A 193 0.76 -15.10 -2.79
C HIS A 193 -0.48 -14.33 -3.28
N GLU A 194 -1.40 -14.99 -3.97
CA GLU A 194 -2.67 -14.40 -4.40
C GLU A 194 -3.57 -14.04 -3.22
N ILE A 195 -3.56 -14.85 -2.15
CA ILE A 195 -4.24 -14.54 -0.89
C ILE A 195 -3.66 -13.26 -0.28
N PHE A 196 -2.33 -13.14 -0.22
CA PHE A 196 -1.66 -11.92 0.22
C PHE A 196 -2.12 -10.70 -0.62
N HIS A 197 -2.22 -10.82 -1.95
CA HIS A 197 -2.74 -9.75 -2.81
C HIS A 197 -4.16 -9.32 -2.41
N ILE A 198 -5.05 -10.27 -2.11
CA ILE A 198 -6.41 -9.96 -1.67
C ILE A 198 -6.40 -9.20 -0.34
N PHE A 199 -5.56 -9.59 0.63
CA PHE A 199 -5.41 -8.86 1.89
C PHE A 199 -4.86 -7.45 1.66
N VAL A 200 -3.92 -7.27 0.73
CA VAL A 200 -3.44 -5.93 0.35
C VAL A 200 -4.56 -5.09 -0.25
N MET A 201 -5.39 -5.64 -1.13
CA MET A 201 -6.55 -4.95 -1.69
C MET A 201 -7.57 -4.53 -0.63
N LEU A 202 -7.91 -5.44 0.29
CA LEU A 202 -8.86 -5.16 1.38
C LEU A 202 -8.32 -4.08 2.34
N GLY A 203 -7.04 -4.16 2.71
CA GLY A 203 -6.39 -3.12 3.50
C GLY A 203 -6.38 -1.76 2.81
N SER A 204 -6.09 -1.73 1.49
CA SER A 204 -6.16 -0.51 0.68
C SER A 204 -7.58 0.07 0.62
N ALA A 205 -8.60 -0.78 0.50
CA ALA A 205 -10.00 -0.34 0.52
C ALA A 205 -10.36 0.31 1.87
N CYS A 206 -9.93 -0.28 3.00
CA CYS A 206 -10.14 0.32 4.32
C CYS A 206 -9.47 1.70 4.41
N HIS A 207 -8.21 1.83 3.97
CA HIS A 207 -7.51 3.11 3.97
C HIS A 207 -8.16 4.12 3.01
N PHE A 208 -8.64 3.68 1.84
CA PHE A 208 -9.37 4.55 0.92
C PHE A 208 -10.66 5.08 1.56
N ILE A 209 -11.42 4.24 2.28
CA ILE A 209 -12.60 4.66 3.03
C ILE A 209 -12.23 5.74 4.06
N VAL A 210 -11.12 5.56 4.80
CA VAL A 210 -10.62 6.57 5.74
C VAL A 210 -10.33 7.88 5.03
N MET A 211 -9.55 7.84 3.94
CA MET A 211 -9.17 9.05 3.21
C MET A 211 -10.38 9.78 2.62
N TYR A 212 -11.30 9.03 2.03
CA TYR A 212 -12.46 9.61 1.36
C TYR A 212 -13.52 10.16 2.31
N PHE A 213 -13.89 9.40 3.37
CA PHE A 213 -15.00 9.76 4.22
C PHE A 213 -14.59 10.57 5.45
N PHE A 214 -13.38 10.39 5.96
CA PHE A 214 -12.98 10.95 7.23
C PHE A 214 -11.82 11.96 7.14
N VAL A 215 -10.87 11.80 6.21
CA VAL A 215 -9.72 12.70 6.09
C VAL A 215 -10.00 13.86 5.12
N ALA A 216 -10.54 13.57 3.93
CA ALA A 216 -10.82 14.60 2.94
C ALA A 216 -11.78 15.73 3.41
N PRO A 217 -12.74 15.50 4.32
CA PRO A 217 -13.58 16.57 4.85
C PRO A 217 -13.05 17.29 6.09
N LEU A 218 -11.89 16.88 6.66
CA LEU A 218 -11.33 17.55 7.84
C LEU A 218 -10.85 18.97 7.49
N PRO A 219 -11.12 19.97 8.33
CA PRO A 219 -10.45 21.26 8.21
C PRO A 219 -8.98 21.15 8.61
N VAL A 220 -8.11 21.91 7.97
CA VAL A 220 -6.68 22.07 8.29
C VAL A 220 -6.40 23.52 8.65
#